data_6a3ab4d061fac26c8d5f9664b47d5c26
#
_entry.id   6a3ab4d061fac26c8d5f9664b47d5c26
#
_cell.length_a   1.000
_cell.length_b   1.000
_cell.length_c   1.000
_cell.angle_alpha   90.00
_cell.angle_beta   90.00
_cell.angle_gamma   90.00
#
_symmetry.space_group_name_H-M   'P 1'
#
loop_
_entity.id
_entity.type
_entity.pdbx_description
1 polymer ?
#
loop_
_entity_poly.entity_id
_entity_poly.type
_entity_poly.pdbx_seq_one_letter_code
_entity_poly.pdbx_strand_id
1 'polypeptide(L)'
;MIYTFIQAQKANHRVSVMCRTLKVSKSGFYGWRDRAPSARARADARLSEKITRIHRDSRETYGAPRIHFELRTLGVRCARKRVARLMRDAGLFGCGGRRRKARTTLRSHTERTPPAPDLVKRNFTPASLAPDRLWVADITYVRTWEGWLYLSFVLDTYSRRVVGWSMANNLRTELVLDAVNMAIYTRRPQPGLIHHSDRGSQYTSVEFGSRLREEGLLPSMGSVADAYDNSMAESFVSTLKRELIHRHSWPNRQTARTAIFEYIEGFYNTRRRHSALGHLSPSEYEEVRLRGGAVA
;
A
#
# COMPACT_ATOMS: atom_id res chain seq x y z
N MET A 1 38.41 -8.13 9.47
CA MET A 1 38.99 -7.63 8.20
C MET A 1 40.25 -8.41 7.79
N ILE A 2 41.29 -8.54 8.60
CA ILE A 2 42.56 -9.18 8.17
C ILE A 2 42.36 -10.65 7.73
N TYR A 3 41.70 -11.49 8.52
CA TYR A 3 41.50 -12.90 8.17
C TYR A 3 40.61 -13.09 6.93
N THR A 4 39.64 -12.22 6.69
CA THR A 4 38.81 -12.21 5.47
C THR A 4 39.69 -11.92 4.23
N PHE A 5 40.64 -10.97 4.34
CA PHE A 5 41.60 -10.69 3.29
C PHE A 5 42.50 -11.90 3.00
N ILE A 6 43.10 -12.51 4.05
CA ILE A 6 43.93 -13.72 3.90
C ILE A 6 43.13 -14.83 3.21
N GLN A 7 41.89 -15.06 3.58
CA GLN A 7 41.01 -16.06 2.98
C GLN A 7 40.72 -15.79 1.48
N ALA A 8 40.53 -14.53 1.11
CA ALA A 8 40.33 -14.13 -0.29
C ALA A 8 41.56 -14.31 -1.15
N GLN A 9 42.78 -14.08 -0.57
CA GLN A 9 44.04 -14.14 -1.29
C GLN A 9 44.78 -15.48 -1.21
N LYS A 10 44.22 -16.50 -0.55
CA LYS A 10 44.86 -17.80 -0.32
C LYS A 10 45.23 -18.58 -1.61
N ALA A 11 44.56 -18.29 -2.73
CA ALA A 11 44.86 -18.87 -4.03
C ALA A 11 46.18 -18.29 -4.63
N ASN A 12 46.47 -17.03 -4.33
CA ASN A 12 47.57 -16.28 -4.91
C ASN A 12 48.80 -16.29 -4.03
N HIS A 13 48.63 -16.39 -2.69
CA HIS A 13 49.73 -16.28 -1.73
C HIS A 13 49.63 -17.33 -0.62
N ARG A 14 50.80 -17.81 -0.16
CA ARG A 14 50.86 -18.75 0.97
C ARG A 14 50.32 -18.08 2.25
N VAL A 15 49.38 -18.74 2.94
CA VAL A 15 48.77 -18.26 4.20
C VAL A 15 49.83 -17.91 5.25
N SER A 16 50.92 -18.71 5.36
CA SER A 16 51.99 -18.46 6.31
C SER A 16 52.74 -17.13 6.06
N VAL A 17 52.94 -16.78 4.79
CA VAL A 17 53.59 -15.50 4.39
C VAL A 17 52.67 -14.34 4.74
N MET A 18 51.38 -14.41 4.33
CA MET A 18 50.41 -13.37 4.63
C MET A 18 50.22 -13.15 6.15
N CYS A 19 50.13 -14.23 6.93
CA CYS A 19 50.02 -14.11 8.37
C CYS A 19 51.21 -13.40 8.99
N ARG A 20 52.45 -13.73 8.55
CA ARG A 20 53.67 -13.09 9.03
C ARG A 20 53.71 -11.60 8.66
N THR A 21 53.41 -11.27 7.40
CA THR A 21 53.40 -9.87 6.90
C THR A 21 52.36 -9.02 7.61
N LEU A 22 51.18 -9.58 7.83
CA LEU A 22 50.05 -8.90 8.49
C LEU A 22 50.08 -9.00 10.01
N LYS A 23 51.15 -9.57 10.59
CA LYS A 23 51.38 -9.72 12.03
C LYS A 23 50.26 -10.39 12.79
N VAL A 24 49.68 -11.46 12.21
CA VAL A 24 48.63 -12.29 12.85
C VAL A 24 49.10 -13.74 12.94
N SER A 25 48.58 -14.48 13.94
CA SER A 25 48.97 -15.88 14.10
C SER A 25 48.33 -16.78 13.06
N LYS A 26 49.06 -17.76 12.57
CA LYS A 26 48.55 -18.80 11.65
C LYS A 26 47.44 -19.62 12.31
N SER A 27 47.60 -19.99 13.59
CA SER A 27 46.58 -20.71 14.39
C SER A 27 45.32 -19.87 14.55
N GLY A 28 45.47 -18.56 14.76
CA GLY A 28 44.34 -17.62 14.81
C GLY A 28 43.54 -17.55 13.51
N PHE A 29 44.23 -17.58 12.35
CA PHE A 29 43.57 -17.63 11.05
C PHE A 29 42.74 -18.92 10.87
N TYR A 30 43.36 -20.08 11.12
CA TYR A 30 42.67 -21.36 10.99
C TYR A 30 41.52 -21.51 12.01
N GLY A 31 41.76 -21.11 13.26
CA GLY A 31 40.69 -21.08 14.27
C GLY A 31 39.56 -20.13 13.94
N TRP A 32 39.81 -18.99 13.27
CA TRP A 32 38.78 -18.11 12.73
C TRP A 32 38.05 -18.74 11.56
N ARG A 33 38.76 -19.36 10.62
CA ARG A 33 38.19 -20.01 9.42
C ARG A 33 37.26 -21.17 9.79
N ASP A 34 37.70 -22.01 10.70
CA ASP A 34 37.01 -23.25 11.04
C ASP A 34 35.96 -23.06 12.18
N ARG A 35 35.87 -21.83 12.71
CA ARG A 35 34.91 -21.51 13.77
C ARG A 35 33.47 -21.61 13.27
N ALA A 36 32.68 -22.45 13.90
CA ALA A 36 31.25 -22.51 13.64
C ALA A 36 30.56 -21.14 13.88
N PRO A 37 29.53 -20.78 13.12
CA PRO A 37 28.78 -19.54 13.32
C PRO A 37 28.29 -19.43 14.77
N SER A 38 28.43 -18.24 15.35
CA SER A 38 27.95 -17.98 16.71
C SER A 38 26.43 -18.23 16.84
N ALA A 39 25.95 -18.47 18.06
CA ALA A 39 24.50 -18.61 18.32
C ALA A 39 23.71 -17.41 17.77
N ARG A 40 24.26 -16.20 17.90
CA ARG A 40 23.68 -14.98 17.34
C ARG A 40 23.65 -15.01 15.80
N ALA A 41 24.74 -15.44 15.15
CA ALA A 41 24.79 -15.52 13.68
C ALA A 41 23.78 -16.54 13.15
N ARG A 42 23.64 -17.68 13.80
CA ARG A 42 22.63 -18.69 13.46
C ARG A 42 21.19 -18.17 13.66
N ALA A 43 20.95 -17.41 14.74
CA ALA A 43 19.66 -16.79 15.00
C ALA A 43 19.35 -15.65 13.99
N ASP A 44 20.36 -14.90 13.54
CA ASP A 44 20.22 -13.87 12.51
C ASP A 44 19.91 -14.50 11.14
N ALA A 45 20.56 -15.61 10.77
CA ALA A 45 20.29 -16.33 9.54
C ALA A 45 18.83 -16.81 9.47
N ARG A 46 18.35 -17.50 10.52
CA ARG A 46 16.94 -17.94 10.62
C ARG A 46 15.95 -16.78 10.57
N LEU A 47 16.27 -15.65 11.20
CA LEU A 47 15.42 -14.47 11.17
C LEU A 47 15.43 -13.82 9.78
N SER A 48 16.58 -13.79 9.10
CA SER A 48 16.72 -13.28 7.74
C SER A 48 15.87 -14.06 6.74
N GLU A 49 15.83 -15.39 6.84
CA GLU A 49 14.95 -16.22 6.00
C GLU A 49 13.47 -15.88 6.18
N LYS A 50 13.02 -15.68 7.43
CA LYS A 50 11.64 -15.25 7.72
C LYS A 50 11.35 -13.86 7.16
N ILE A 51 12.28 -12.91 7.33
CA ILE A 51 12.18 -11.56 6.79
C ILE A 51 12.05 -11.59 5.26
N THR A 52 12.89 -12.37 4.58
CA THR A 52 12.86 -12.51 3.11
C THR A 52 11.53 -13.10 2.64
N ARG A 53 11.01 -14.10 3.33
CA ARG A 53 9.70 -14.68 3.01
C ARG A 53 8.58 -13.66 3.17
N ILE A 54 8.48 -12.97 4.30
CA ILE A 54 7.46 -11.94 4.55
C ILE A 54 7.57 -10.81 3.50
N HIS A 55 8.79 -10.40 3.15
CA HIS A 55 9.03 -9.37 2.15
C HIS A 55 8.49 -9.80 0.78
N ARG A 56 8.78 -11.03 0.34
CA ARG A 56 8.24 -11.60 -0.90
C ARG A 56 6.72 -11.71 -0.87
N ASP A 57 6.15 -12.26 0.21
CA ASP A 57 4.71 -12.47 0.37
C ASP A 57 3.93 -11.16 0.43
N SER A 58 4.59 -10.06 0.83
CA SER A 58 4.07 -8.68 0.77
C SER A 58 4.31 -7.98 -0.57
N ARG A 59 4.54 -8.71 -1.65
CA ARG A 59 4.85 -8.18 -2.99
C ARG A 59 6.07 -7.26 -2.99
N GLU A 60 7.03 -7.52 -2.11
CA GLU A 60 8.25 -6.72 -1.92
C GLU A 60 7.99 -5.24 -1.56
N THR A 61 6.83 -4.96 -0.97
CA THR A 61 6.42 -3.59 -0.64
C THR A 61 6.74 -3.18 0.79
N TYR A 62 6.88 -4.16 1.72
CA TYR A 62 7.04 -3.88 3.13
C TYR A 62 8.46 -3.46 3.51
N GLY A 63 8.56 -2.35 4.21
CA GLY A 63 9.77 -1.96 4.95
C GLY A 63 9.80 -2.52 6.37
N ALA A 64 10.90 -2.27 7.08
CA ALA A 64 11.15 -2.81 8.42
C ALA A 64 9.99 -2.63 9.43
N PRO A 65 9.21 -1.54 9.45
CA PRO A 65 8.09 -1.43 10.40
C PRO A 65 7.00 -2.49 10.19
N ARG A 66 6.57 -2.70 8.92
CA ARG A 66 5.55 -3.71 8.60
C ARG A 66 6.06 -5.13 8.75
N ILE A 67 7.28 -5.42 8.31
CA ILE A 67 7.93 -6.73 8.51
C ILE A 67 8.06 -7.04 10.01
N HIS A 68 8.46 -6.06 10.82
CA HIS A 68 8.55 -6.25 12.27
C HIS A 68 7.17 -6.58 12.88
N PHE A 69 6.10 -5.95 12.39
CA PHE A 69 4.75 -6.25 12.83
C PHE A 69 4.36 -7.69 12.47
N GLU A 70 4.58 -8.11 11.21
CA GLU A 70 4.30 -9.49 10.76
C GLU A 70 5.09 -10.54 11.59
N LEU A 71 6.35 -10.29 11.89
CA LEU A 71 7.14 -11.15 12.75
C LEU A 71 6.52 -11.29 14.14
N ARG A 72 6.02 -10.18 14.71
CA ARG A 72 5.31 -10.22 16.01
C ARG A 72 4.02 -11.02 15.96
N THR A 73 3.23 -10.88 14.89
CA THR A 73 2.02 -11.67 14.66
C THR A 73 2.33 -13.17 14.57
N LEU A 74 3.50 -13.52 14.00
CA LEU A 74 4.02 -14.90 13.95
C LEU A 74 4.70 -15.35 15.26
N GLY A 75 4.57 -14.61 16.36
CA GLY A 75 5.18 -14.94 17.66
C GLY A 75 6.70 -14.71 17.74
N VAL A 76 7.32 -14.09 16.72
CA VAL A 76 8.77 -13.85 16.67
C VAL A 76 9.11 -12.53 17.36
N ARG A 77 9.65 -12.60 18.57
CA ARG A 77 10.10 -11.42 19.31
C ARG A 77 11.49 -10.96 18.84
N CYS A 78 11.58 -9.77 18.29
CA CYS A 78 12.84 -9.15 17.86
C CYS A 78 12.73 -7.63 17.87
N ALA A 79 13.85 -6.92 17.96
CA ALA A 79 13.86 -5.46 17.90
C ALA A 79 13.72 -4.97 16.43
N ARG A 80 12.95 -3.89 16.22
CA ARG A 80 12.80 -3.27 14.88
C ARG A 80 14.14 -2.89 14.24
N LYS A 81 15.11 -2.41 15.05
CA LYS A 81 16.46 -2.10 14.57
C LYS A 81 17.19 -3.33 14.02
N ARG A 82 16.99 -4.52 14.62
CA ARG A 82 17.56 -5.78 14.14
C ARG A 82 16.94 -6.17 12.80
N VAL A 83 15.63 -6.06 12.65
CA VAL A 83 14.93 -6.28 11.38
C VAL A 83 15.47 -5.33 10.29
N ALA A 84 15.58 -4.02 10.58
CA ALA A 84 16.09 -3.03 9.62
C ALA A 84 17.54 -3.32 9.19
N ARG A 85 18.39 -3.81 10.10
CA ARG A 85 19.76 -4.23 9.79
C ARG A 85 19.77 -5.44 8.86
N LEU A 86 19.04 -6.51 9.22
CA LEU A 86 19.01 -7.74 8.42
C LEU A 86 18.39 -7.52 7.02
N MET A 87 17.37 -6.66 6.90
CA MET A 87 16.86 -6.25 5.59
C MET A 87 17.93 -5.58 4.75
N ARG A 88 18.69 -4.64 5.34
CA ARG A 88 19.79 -3.95 4.64
C ARG A 88 20.88 -4.93 4.21
N ASP A 89 21.27 -5.83 5.11
CA ASP A 89 22.29 -6.85 4.86
C ASP A 89 21.86 -7.81 3.72
N ALA A 90 20.56 -8.05 3.59
CA ALA A 90 19.95 -8.85 2.52
C ALA A 90 19.55 -8.05 1.26
N GLY A 91 19.83 -6.74 1.21
CA GLY A 91 19.44 -5.88 0.06
C GLY A 91 17.93 -5.67 -0.09
N LEU A 92 17.14 -5.85 0.97
CA LEU A 92 15.68 -5.73 0.93
C LEU A 92 15.24 -4.32 1.31
N PHE A 93 14.38 -3.73 0.47
CA PHE A 93 13.88 -2.38 0.66
C PHE A 93 12.35 -2.34 0.50
N GLY A 94 11.67 -1.56 1.34
CA GLY A 94 10.24 -1.32 1.17
C GLY A 94 9.96 -0.20 0.16
N CYS A 95 8.74 -0.15 -0.37
CA CYS A 95 8.27 0.89 -1.30
C CYS A 95 8.16 2.31 -0.68
N GLY A 96 8.67 2.55 0.51
CA GLY A 96 8.71 3.84 1.19
C GLY A 96 9.83 4.72 0.67
N GLY A 97 9.72 5.25 -0.53
CA GLY A 97 10.68 6.21 -1.10
C GLY A 97 10.36 7.66 -0.73
N ARG A 98 11.38 8.53 -0.80
CA ARG A 98 11.27 9.98 -0.60
C ARG A 98 10.06 10.55 -1.35
N ARG A 99 9.20 11.29 -0.64
CA ARG A 99 8.16 12.12 -1.25
C ARG A 99 8.78 13.08 -2.26
N ARG A 100 8.72 12.75 -3.54
CA ARG A 100 8.80 13.77 -4.59
C ARG A 100 7.42 14.43 -4.63
N LYS A 101 7.35 15.69 -4.24
CA LYS A 101 6.17 16.52 -4.46
C LYS A 101 6.05 16.76 -5.98
N ALA A 102 5.27 15.95 -6.66
CA ALA A 102 4.81 16.26 -8.00
C ALA A 102 3.49 17.02 -7.87
N ARG A 103 3.50 18.29 -8.23
CA ARG A 103 2.28 19.10 -8.43
C ARG A 103 1.73 18.74 -9.80
N THR A 104 0.57 18.08 -9.84
CA THR A 104 -0.16 17.86 -11.10
C THR A 104 -1.63 18.24 -10.86
N THR A 105 -1.94 19.53 -11.03
CA THR A 105 -3.33 19.99 -11.16
C THR A 105 -3.41 20.82 -12.41
N LEU A 106 -3.99 20.26 -13.47
CA LEU A 106 -4.46 21.01 -14.63
C LEU A 106 -5.94 21.35 -14.40
N ARG A 107 -6.25 22.63 -14.40
CA ARG A 107 -7.62 23.14 -14.26
C ARG A 107 -8.35 22.98 -15.59
N SER A 108 -9.52 22.33 -15.57
CA SER A 108 -10.52 22.40 -16.62
C SER A 108 -11.74 23.15 -16.06
N HIS A 109 -12.13 24.25 -16.67
CA HIS A 109 -13.32 25.01 -16.33
C HIS A 109 -14.44 24.67 -17.33
N THR A 110 -15.42 23.88 -16.88
CA THR A 110 -16.74 23.80 -17.50
C THR A 110 -17.76 23.42 -16.43
N GLU A 111 -18.34 24.42 -15.79
CA GLU A 111 -19.43 24.21 -14.83
C GLU A 111 -20.77 24.24 -15.58
N ARG A 112 -21.57 23.18 -15.48
CA ARG A 112 -22.95 23.10 -15.99
C ARG A 112 -24.00 22.78 -14.93
N THR A 113 -23.62 22.40 -13.72
CA THR A 113 -24.56 22.10 -12.62
C THR A 113 -23.95 22.61 -11.31
N PRO A 114 -24.75 23.24 -10.39
CA PRO A 114 -24.23 23.63 -9.10
C PRO A 114 -23.71 22.39 -8.35
N PRO A 115 -22.47 22.43 -7.86
CA PRO A 115 -21.87 21.28 -7.16
C PRO A 115 -22.60 21.02 -5.84
N ALA A 116 -22.62 19.74 -5.42
CA ALA A 116 -23.11 19.35 -4.12
C ALA A 116 -22.31 20.05 -2.98
N PRO A 117 -22.95 20.36 -1.83
CA PRO A 117 -22.25 20.98 -0.70
C PRO A 117 -21.20 20.04 -0.11
N ASP A 118 -20.13 20.62 0.47
CA ASP A 118 -19.19 19.85 1.27
C ASP A 118 -19.81 19.47 2.62
N LEU A 119 -20.19 18.20 2.77
CA LEU A 119 -20.76 17.64 4.00
C LEU A 119 -19.68 17.06 4.93
N VAL A 120 -18.46 16.87 4.44
CA VAL A 120 -17.37 16.20 5.17
C VAL A 120 -16.60 17.17 6.06
N LYS A 121 -16.40 18.43 5.61
CA LYS A 121 -15.67 19.48 6.33
C LYS A 121 -14.35 18.97 6.93
N ARG A 122 -13.61 18.14 6.15
CA ARG A 122 -12.32 17.52 6.53
C ARG A 122 -12.35 16.56 7.73
N ASN A 123 -13.50 16.12 8.15
CA ASN A 123 -13.61 15.17 9.26
C ASN A 123 -13.52 13.72 8.75
N PHE A 124 -12.31 13.27 8.49
CA PHE A 124 -12.00 11.90 8.03
C PHE A 124 -11.50 10.99 9.16
N THR A 125 -11.73 11.32 10.41
CA THR A 125 -11.20 10.55 11.54
C THR A 125 -11.90 9.20 11.64
N PRO A 126 -11.23 8.05 11.33
CA PRO A 126 -11.89 6.73 11.31
C PRO A 126 -12.52 6.34 12.65
N ALA A 127 -11.97 6.82 13.74
CA ALA A 127 -12.47 6.53 15.09
C ALA A 127 -13.85 7.14 15.39
N SER A 128 -14.23 8.21 14.69
CA SER A 128 -15.54 8.88 14.87
C SER A 128 -16.61 8.39 13.88
N LEU A 129 -16.23 7.54 12.92
CA LEU A 129 -17.13 7.05 11.88
C LEU A 129 -17.37 5.55 12.05
N ALA A 130 -18.58 5.11 11.74
CA ALA A 130 -18.93 3.70 11.58
C ALA A 130 -18.69 3.27 10.12
N PRO A 131 -18.62 1.96 9.82
CA PRO A 131 -18.56 1.47 8.46
C PRO A 131 -19.72 2.01 7.63
N ASP A 132 -19.46 2.26 6.34
CA ASP A 132 -20.48 2.68 5.38
C ASP A 132 -21.26 3.96 5.79
N ARG A 133 -20.55 4.93 6.40
CA ARG A 133 -21.07 6.28 6.69
C ARG A 133 -20.50 7.32 5.74
N LEU A 134 -19.25 7.14 5.31
CA LEU A 134 -18.58 8.03 4.40
C LEU A 134 -17.73 7.23 3.43
N TRP A 135 -18.06 7.31 2.18
CA TRP A 135 -17.23 6.83 1.08
C TRP A 135 -16.54 7.99 0.39
N VAL A 136 -15.29 7.81 0.03
CA VAL A 136 -14.55 8.72 -0.83
C VAL A 136 -14.27 8.06 -2.16
N ALA A 137 -14.40 8.82 -3.24
CA ALA A 137 -14.17 8.32 -4.59
C ALA A 137 -13.20 9.24 -5.35
N ASP A 138 -12.48 8.64 -6.28
CA ASP A 138 -11.57 9.36 -7.17
C ASP A 138 -11.31 8.53 -8.42
N ILE A 139 -10.76 9.17 -9.45
CA ILE A 139 -10.33 8.54 -10.69
C ILE A 139 -8.83 8.68 -10.82
N THR A 140 -8.16 7.57 -11.12
CA THR A 140 -6.74 7.60 -11.49
C THR A 140 -6.53 6.92 -12.82
N TYR A 141 -5.38 7.15 -13.44
CA TYR A 141 -5.05 6.61 -14.75
C TYR A 141 -3.71 5.91 -14.73
N VAL A 142 -3.62 4.87 -15.54
CA VAL A 142 -2.46 4.02 -15.75
C VAL A 142 -2.06 4.08 -17.23
N ARG A 143 -0.82 4.40 -17.49
CA ARG A 143 -0.30 4.39 -18.85
C ARG A 143 0.08 2.97 -19.25
N THR A 144 -0.49 2.49 -20.35
CA THR A 144 -0.11 1.25 -21.03
C THR A 144 0.45 1.57 -22.42
N TRP A 145 1.05 0.60 -23.09
CA TRP A 145 1.50 0.80 -24.48
C TRP A 145 0.34 0.94 -25.46
N GLU A 146 -0.86 0.42 -25.10
CA GLU A 146 -2.10 0.59 -25.88
C GLU A 146 -2.82 1.93 -25.57
N GLY A 147 -2.29 2.77 -24.70
CA GLY A 147 -2.90 4.02 -24.25
C GLY A 147 -3.34 3.98 -22.79
N TRP A 148 -4.21 4.91 -22.41
CA TRP A 148 -4.65 5.06 -21.04
C TRP A 148 -5.67 3.99 -20.62
N LEU A 149 -5.51 3.50 -19.38
CA LEU A 149 -6.51 2.77 -18.62
C LEU A 149 -6.90 3.64 -17.43
N TYR A 150 -8.19 3.93 -17.31
CA TYR A 150 -8.76 4.71 -16.20
C TYR A 150 -9.31 3.74 -15.15
N LEU A 151 -9.06 4.06 -13.89
CA LEU A 151 -9.57 3.34 -12.74
C LEU A 151 -10.37 4.31 -11.89
N SER A 152 -11.67 4.11 -11.75
CA SER A 152 -12.51 4.70 -10.71
C SER A 152 -12.59 3.76 -9.52
N PHE A 153 -12.59 4.30 -8.31
CA PHE A 153 -12.73 3.51 -7.09
C PHE A 153 -13.52 4.27 -6.03
N VAL A 154 -14.15 3.49 -5.17
CA VAL A 154 -14.88 3.94 -3.98
C VAL A 154 -14.22 3.29 -2.76
N LEU A 155 -13.84 4.10 -1.77
CA LEU A 155 -13.13 3.68 -0.57
C LEU A 155 -13.93 4.07 0.67
N ASP A 156 -14.21 3.11 1.53
CA ASP A 156 -14.75 3.36 2.86
C ASP A 156 -13.69 4.00 3.76
N THR A 157 -14.01 5.17 4.31
CA THR A 157 -13.07 5.93 5.13
C THR A 157 -12.81 5.30 6.48
N TYR A 158 -13.75 4.55 7.03
CA TYR A 158 -13.61 3.86 8.32
C TYR A 158 -12.54 2.77 8.27
N SER A 159 -12.64 1.90 7.29
CA SER A 159 -11.77 0.72 7.15
C SER A 159 -10.64 0.90 6.13
N ARG A 160 -10.70 1.96 5.31
CA ARG A 160 -9.84 2.15 4.13
C ARG A 160 -9.99 1.04 3.09
N ARG A 161 -11.09 0.29 3.14
CA ARG A 161 -11.38 -0.75 2.18
C ARG A 161 -11.85 -0.14 0.87
N VAL A 162 -11.32 -0.61 -0.24
CA VAL A 162 -11.89 -0.33 -1.56
C VAL A 162 -13.12 -1.21 -1.70
N VAL A 163 -14.30 -0.58 -1.68
CA VAL A 163 -15.60 -1.26 -1.67
C VAL A 163 -16.23 -1.38 -3.04
N GLY A 164 -15.78 -0.56 -3.99
CA GLY A 164 -16.18 -0.63 -5.39
C GLY A 164 -15.11 -0.05 -6.29
N TRP A 165 -15.01 -0.56 -7.52
CA TRP A 165 -14.08 -0.06 -8.52
C TRP A 165 -14.51 -0.47 -9.92
N SER A 166 -14.10 0.29 -10.91
CA SER A 166 -14.30 -0.01 -12.33
C SER A 166 -13.13 0.48 -13.15
N MET A 167 -12.89 -0.14 -14.31
CA MET A 167 -11.81 0.25 -15.21
C MET A 167 -12.30 0.34 -16.65
N ALA A 168 -11.99 1.47 -17.32
CA ALA A 168 -12.34 1.70 -18.72
C ALA A 168 -11.17 2.30 -19.52
N ASN A 169 -11.31 2.32 -20.83
CA ASN A 169 -10.37 2.97 -21.75
C ASN A 169 -10.73 4.44 -22.04
N ASN A 170 -11.80 4.95 -21.44
CA ASN A 170 -12.29 6.32 -21.57
C ASN A 170 -12.78 6.86 -20.21
N LEU A 171 -12.98 8.18 -20.15
CA LEU A 171 -13.44 8.91 -18.97
C LEU A 171 -14.91 9.31 -19.11
N ARG A 172 -15.80 8.35 -19.26
CA ARG A 172 -17.24 8.60 -19.29
C ARG A 172 -17.87 8.42 -17.92
N THR A 173 -19.11 8.88 -17.77
CA THR A 173 -19.88 8.77 -16.52
C THR A 173 -20.08 7.31 -16.09
N GLU A 174 -20.23 6.40 -17.05
CA GLU A 174 -20.39 4.95 -16.79
C GLU A 174 -19.24 4.39 -15.93
N LEU A 175 -18.04 4.91 -16.09
CA LEU A 175 -16.89 4.47 -15.28
C LEU A 175 -17.11 4.69 -13.77
N VAL A 176 -17.66 5.82 -13.38
CA VAL A 176 -17.92 6.12 -11.95
C VAL A 176 -19.23 5.46 -11.48
N LEU A 177 -20.21 5.32 -12.36
CA LEU A 177 -21.44 4.59 -12.08
C LEU A 177 -21.18 3.12 -11.79
N ASP A 178 -20.39 2.45 -12.59
CA ASP A 178 -20.01 1.05 -12.36
C ASP A 178 -19.31 0.86 -11.03
N ALA A 179 -18.37 1.77 -10.68
CA ALA A 179 -17.65 1.70 -9.41
C ALA A 179 -18.59 1.88 -8.21
N VAL A 180 -19.51 2.85 -8.26
CA VAL A 180 -20.47 3.09 -7.17
C VAL A 180 -21.53 1.98 -7.11
N ASN A 181 -22.00 1.46 -8.24
CA ASN A 181 -22.93 0.33 -8.28
C ASN A 181 -22.31 -0.93 -7.67
N MET A 182 -21.05 -1.24 -7.96
CA MET A 182 -20.32 -2.32 -7.31
C MET A 182 -20.27 -2.11 -5.79
N ALA A 183 -19.99 -0.88 -5.33
CA ALA A 183 -19.93 -0.56 -3.90
C ALA A 183 -21.31 -0.76 -3.23
N ILE A 184 -22.38 -0.24 -3.82
CA ILE A 184 -23.75 -0.37 -3.34
C ILE A 184 -24.16 -1.86 -3.26
N TYR A 185 -23.93 -2.61 -4.33
CA TYR A 185 -24.26 -4.04 -4.38
C TYR A 185 -23.52 -4.84 -3.31
N THR A 186 -22.23 -4.55 -3.12
CA THR A 186 -21.35 -5.28 -2.17
C THR A 186 -21.68 -4.94 -0.72
N ARG A 187 -21.97 -3.67 -0.42
CA ARG A 187 -22.09 -3.16 0.94
C ARG A 187 -23.53 -2.99 1.42
N ARG A 188 -24.48 -2.79 0.52
CA ARG A 188 -25.89 -2.51 0.82
C ARG A 188 -26.03 -1.44 1.91
N PRO A 189 -25.47 -0.24 1.67
CA PRO A 189 -25.42 0.79 2.69
C PRO A 189 -26.81 1.24 3.12
N GLN A 190 -26.92 1.70 4.36
CA GLN A 190 -28.13 2.34 4.83
C GLN A 190 -28.27 3.75 4.22
N PRO A 191 -29.51 4.25 4.00
CA PRO A 191 -29.72 5.62 3.56
C PRO A 191 -29.01 6.63 4.46
N GLY A 192 -28.52 7.73 3.87
CA GLY A 192 -27.76 8.75 4.58
C GLY A 192 -26.23 8.57 4.54
N LEU A 193 -25.72 7.52 3.87
CA LEU A 193 -24.30 7.43 3.58
C LEU A 193 -23.86 8.62 2.71
N ILE A 194 -22.75 9.27 3.07
CA ILE A 194 -22.16 10.36 2.31
C ILE A 194 -21.20 9.78 1.27
N HIS A 195 -21.42 10.10 -0.01
CA HIS A 195 -20.49 9.82 -1.09
C HIS A 195 -19.73 11.11 -1.44
N HIS A 196 -18.44 11.17 -1.09
CA HIS A 196 -17.60 12.34 -1.29
C HIS A 196 -16.62 12.13 -2.45
N SER A 197 -16.57 13.10 -3.38
CA SER A 197 -15.67 13.09 -4.53
C SER A 197 -15.10 14.48 -4.80
N ASP A 198 -14.15 14.55 -5.71
CA ASP A 198 -13.77 15.82 -6.32
C ASP A 198 -14.90 16.36 -7.25
N ARG A 199 -14.70 17.56 -7.79
CA ARG A 199 -15.63 18.18 -8.75
C ARG A 199 -15.36 17.77 -10.19
N GLY A 200 -14.96 16.55 -10.44
CA GLY A 200 -14.79 16.01 -11.78
C GLY A 200 -16.11 15.99 -12.55
N SER A 201 -16.06 16.22 -13.88
CA SER A 201 -17.26 16.26 -14.73
C SER A 201 -18.09 14.97 -14.66
N GLN A 202 -17.50 13.85 -14.37
CA GLN A 202 -18.15 12.55 -14.21
C GLN A 202 -19.04 12.52 -12.95
N TYR A 203 -18.58 13.09 -11.84
CA TYR A 203 -19.30 13.13 -10.57
C TYR A 203 -20.39 14.24 -10.55
N THR A 204 -20.28 15.25 -11.39
CA THR A 204 -21.28 16.33 -11.52
C THR A 204 -22.36 16.02 -12.54
N SER A 205 -22.34 14.85 -13.18
CA SER A 205 -23.36 14.46 -14.13
C SER A 205 -24.72 14.25 -13.44
N VAL A 206 -25.80 14.60 -14.16
CA VAL A 206 -27.20 14.41 -13.66
C VAL A 206 -27.45 12.93 -13.36
N GLU A 207 -26.99 12.03 -14.23
CA GLU A 207 -27.15 10.60 -14.11
C GLU A 207 -26.50 10.05 -12.83
N PHE A 208 -25.25 10.45 -12.54
CA PHE A 208 -24.58 10.05 -11.30
C PHE A 208 -25.29 10.55 -10.05
N GLY A 209 -25.69 11.83 -10.05
CA GLY A 209 -26.46 12.41 -8.94
C GLY A 209 -27.83 11.75 -8.73
N SER A 210 -28.52 11.36 -9.81
CA SER A 210 -29.79 10.63 -9.72
C SER A 210 -29.59 9.24 -9.12
N ARG A 211 -28.58 8.51 -9.58
CA ARG A 211 -28.25 7.19 -9.05
C ARG A 211 -27.95 7.20 -7.55
N LEU A 212 -27.21 8.18 -7.05
CA LEU A 212 -26.96 8.31 -5.62
C LEU A 212 -28.26 8.55 -4.84
N ARG A 213 -29.13 9.43 -5.33
CA ARG A 213 -30.41 9.74 -4.66
C ARG A 213 -31.36 8.55 -4.63
N GLU A 214 -31.44 7.77 -5.70
CA GLU A 214 -32.25 6.55 -5.76
C GLU A 214 -31.90 5.56 -4.64
N GLU A 215 -30.62 5.48 -4.28
CA GLU A 215 -30.13 4.61 -3.20
C GLU A 215 -30.09 5.32 -1.83
N GLY A 216 -30.60 6.55 -1.73
CA GLY A 216 -30.58 7.33 -0.50
C GLY A 216 -29.19 7.81 -0.06
N LEU A 217 -28.21 7.83 -0.97
CA LEU A 217 -26.87 8.32 -0.70
C LEU A 217 -26.83 9.84 -0.85
N LEU A 218 -26.04 10.50 0.01
CA LEU A 218 -25.88 11.95 0.02
C LEU A 218 -24.63 12.35 -0.77
N PRO A 219 -24.76 13.01 -1.93
CA PRO A 219 -23.61 13.50 -2.66
C PRO A 219 -22.92 14.62 -1.88
N SER A 220 -21.60 14.57 -1.82
CA SER A 220 -20.75 15.61 -1.24
C SER A 220 -19.55 15.87 -2.13
N MET A 221 -19.18 17.13 -2.30
CA MET A 221 -18.06 17.51 -3.15
C MET A 221 -17.13 18.47 -2.42
N GLY A 222 -15.82 18.22 -2.54
CA GLY A 222 -14.79 19.05 -1.95
C GLY A 222 -14.83 20.49 -2.45
N SER A 223 -14.21 21.41 -1.72
CA SER A 223 -14.09 22.82 -2.11
C SER A 223 -13.18 22.99 -3.35
N VAL A 224 -13.36 24.10 -4.07
CA VAL A 224 -12.53 24.39 -5.27
C VAL A 224 -11.07 24.56 -4.87
N ALA A 225 -10.19 23.75 -5.46
CA ALA A 225 -8.74 23.79 -5.29
C ALA A 225 -8.18 23.36 -3.92
N ASP A 226 -8.92 22.64 -3.10
CA ASP A 226 -8.40 22.10 -1.84
C ASP A 226 -8.05 20.61 -1.96
N ALA A 227 -6.75 20.33 -2.04
CA ALA A 227 -6.20 18.97 -2.12
C ALA A 227 -6.39 18.15 -0.83
N TYR A 228 -6.82 18.75 0.26
CA TYR A 228 -7.00 18.05 1.54
C TYR A 228 -8.38 17.40 1.67
N ASP A 229 -9.35 17.85 0.88
CA ASP A 229 -10.73 17.37 0.96
C ASP A 229 -10.90 15.91 0.54
N ASN A 230 -9.98 15.35 -0.27
CA ASN A 230 -9.99 13.93 -0.69
C ASN A 230 -8.69 13.17 -0.33
N SER A 231 -8.05 13.55 0.78
CA SER A 231 -6.73 13.04 1.17
C SER A 231 -6.65 11.51 1.34
N MET A 232 -7.76 10.84 1.65
CA MET A 232 -7.80 9.38 1.80
C MET A 232 -7.79 8.68 0.43
N ALA A 233 -8.52 9.19 -0.55
CA ALA A 233 -8.47 8.70 -1.92
C ALA A 233 -7.08 8.95 -2.52
N GLU A 234 -6.50 10.15 -2.35
CA GLU A 234 -5.13 10.43 -2.78
C GLU A 234 -4.09 9.50 -2.14
N SER A 235 -4.28 9.16 -0.86
CA SER A 235 -3.42 8.21 -0.15
C SER A 235 -3.48 6.81 -0.75
N PHE A 236 -4.67 6.35 -1.16
CA PHE A 236 -4.84 5.08 -1.87
C PHE A 236 -4.17 5.13 -3.24
N VAL A 237 -4.45 6.16 -4.06
CA VAL A 237 -3.83 6.34 -5.39
C VAL A 237 -2.31 6.36 -5.29
N SER A 238 -1.75 7.13 -4.35
CA SER A 238 -0.31 7.17 -4.11
C SER A 238 0.26 5.81 -3.71
N THR A 239 -0.48 5.02 -2.95
CA THR A 239 -0.10 3.67 -2.54
C THR A 239 -0.13 2.71 -3.72
N LEU A 240 -1.23 2.66 -4.48
CA LEU A 240 -1.37 1.85 -5.68
C LEU A 240 -0.26 2.15 -6.70
N LYS A 241 -0.01 3.44 -6.96
CA LYS A 241 1.04 3.86 -7.90
C LYS A 241 2.43 3.41 -7.46
N ARG A 242 2.77 3.55 -6.18
CA ARG A 242 4.10 3.18 -5.66
C ARG A 242 4.29 1.66 -5.51
N GLU A 243 3.25 0.95 -5.09
CA GLU A 243 3.37 -0.48 -4.76
C GLU A 243 3.11 -1.38 -5.96
N LEU A 244 2.41 -0.88 -7.00
CA LEU A 244 2.10 -1.64 -8.21
C LEU A 244 2.49 -0.89 -9.49
N ILE A 245 1.84 0.25 -9.79
CA ILE A 245 1.82 0.81 -11.14
C ILE A 245 3.22 1.21 -11.63
N HIS A 246 4.01 1.90 -10.80
CA HIS A 246 5.34 2.40 -11.17
C HIS A 246 6.45 1.35 -11.06
N ARG A 247 6.12 0.13 -10.65
CA ARG A 247 7.10 -0.98 -10.54
C ARG A 247 7.10 -1.89 -11.75
N HIS A 248 6.12 -1.74 -12.62
CA HIS A 248 5.94 -2.61 -13.79
C HIS A 248 5.73 -1.80 -15.06
N SER A 249 6.07 -2.40 -16.19
CA SER A 249 5.65 -1.95 -17.52
C SER A 249 4.36 -2.66 -17.91
N TRP A 250 3.46 -1.94 -18.56
CA TRP A 250 2.13 -2.44 -18.91
C TRP A 250 1.99 -2.57 -20.44
N PRO A 251 2.22 -3.77 -21.02
CA PRO A 251 2.14 -3.95 -22.48
C PRO A 251 0.74 -3.66 -23.03
N ASN A 252 -0.29 -4.02 -22.28
CA ASN A 252 -1.67 -3.82 -22.68
C ASN A 252 -2.56 -3.50 -21.47
N ARG A 253 -3.78 -3.03 -21.74
CA ARG A 253 -4.75 -2.71 -20.73
C ARG A 253 -5.21 -3.93 -19.93
N GLN A 254 -5.31 -5.09 -20.57
CA GLN A 254 -5.77 -6.32 -19.93
C GLN A 254 -4.79 -6.78 -18.83
N THR A 255 -3.50 -6.76 -19.11
CA THR A 255 -2.46 -7.09 -18.10
C THR A 255 -2.53 -6.12 -16.90
N ALA A 256 -2.71 -4.82 -17.17
CA ALA A 256 -2.87 -3.82 -16.10
C ALA A 256 -4.15 -4.06 -15.29
N ARG A 257 -5.29 -4.38 -15.95
CA ARG A 257 -6.57 -4.71 -15.28
C ARG A 257 -6.43 -5.88 -14.32
N THR A 258 -5.86 -6.99 -14.80
CA THR A 258 -5.67 -8.19 -13.99
C THR A 258 -4.79 -7.89 -12.76
N ALA A 259 -3.67 -7.21 -12.95
CA ALA A 259 -2.76 -6.87 -11.85
C ALA A 259 -3.40 -5.92 -10.82
N ILE A 260 -4.20 -4.92 -11.26
CA ILE A 260 -4.93 -4.01 -10.37
C ILE A 260 -6.01 -4.78 -9.60
N PHE A 261 -6.77 -5.64 -10.26
CA PHE A 261 -7.74 -6.52 -9.61
C PHE A 261 -7.10 -7.35 -8.49
N GLU A 262 -6.03 -8.08 -8.81
CA GLU A 262 -5.30 -8.89 -7.85
C GLU A 262 -4.68 -8.06 -6.71
N TYR A 263 -4.29 -6.81 -7.01
CA TYR A 263 -3.77 -5.92 -6.00
C TYR A 263 -4.87 -5.47 -5.05
N ILE A 264 -6.03 -5.04 -5.55
CA ILE A 264 -7.14 -4.54 -4.71
C ILE A 264 -7.72 -5.69 -3.89
N GLU A 265 -8.17 -6.77 -4.54
CA GLU A 265 -8.91 -7.84 -3.87
C GLU A 265 -7.98 -8.84 -3.15
N GLY A 266 -6.90 -9.24 -3.78
CA GLY A 266 -6.00 -10.25 -3.23
C GLY A 266 -4.99 -9.73 -2.23
N PHE A 267 -4.71 -8.43 -2.21
CA PHE A 267 -3.66 -7.89 -1.35
C PHE A 267 -4.08 -6.65 -0.55
N TYR A 268 -4.54 -5.57 -1.19
CA TYR A 268 -4.81 -4.30 -0.51
C TYR A 268 -5.91 -4.44 0.54
N ASN A 269 -7.05 -5.00 0.18
CA ASN A 269 -8.19 -5.16 1.07
C ASN A 269 -7.95 -6.22 2.16
N THR A 270 -7.28 -7.33 1.81
CA THR A 270 -7.23 -8.55 2.65
C THR A 270 -5.95 -8.73 3.44
N ARG A 271 -4.82 -8.21 2.97
CA ARG A 271 -3.49 -8.50 3.54
C ARG A 271 -2.66 -7.27 3.88
N ARG A 272 -2.83 -6.18 3.11
CA ARG A 272 -1.95 -5.04 3.23
C ARG A 272 -2.11 -4.35 4.59
N ARG A 273 -1.01 -4.28 5.35
CA ARG A 273 -0.97 -3.64 6.67
C ARG A 273 -1.04 -2.11 6.57
N HIS A 274 -1.98 -1.51 7.31
CA HIS A 274 -2.19 -0.07 7.39
C HIS A 274 -1.81 0.46 8.78
N SER A 275 -0.83 1.36 8.85
CA SER A 275 -0.41 1.93 10.13
C SER A 275 -1.52 2.70 10.84
N ALA A 276 -2.41 3.36 10.08
CA ALA A 276 -3.57 4.08 10.63
C ALA A 276 -4.67 3.15 11.18
N LEU A 277 -4.65 1.86 10.82
CA LEU A 277 -5.57 0.83 11.31
C LEU A 277 -4.88 -0.10 12.35
N GLY A 278 -3.87 0.38 13.07
CA GLY A 278 -3.12 -0.44 14.01
C GLY A 278 -2.37 -1.60 13.35
N HIS A 279 -1.96 -1.44 12.09
CA HIS A 279 -1.34 -2.48 11.26
C HIS A 279 -2.27 -3.65 10.89
N LEU A 280 -3.57 -3.50 10.98
CA LEU A 280 -4.53 -4.44 10.38
C LEU A 280 -4.69 -4.15 8.89
N SER A 281 -5.13 -5.15 8.13
CA SER A 281 -5.66 -4.93 6.79
C SER A 281 -7.07 -4.32 6.89
N PRO A 282 -7.61 -3.71 5.81
CA PRO A 282 -8.98 -3.22 5.80
C PRO A 282 -10.01 -4.25 6.24
N SER A 283 -9.95 -5.47 5.70
CA SER A 283 -10.88 -6.56 6.06
C SER A 283 -10.72 -7.00 7.51
N GLU A 284 -9.49 -7.23 7.99
CA GLU A 284 -9.24 -7.57 9.39
C GLU A 284 -9.73 -6.48 10.35
N TYR A 285 -9.60 -5.21 9.97
CA TYR A 285 -10.06 -4.09 10.79
C TYR A 285 -11.58 -4.11 10.94
N GLU A 286 -12.33 -4.32 9.86
CA GLU A 286 -13.78 -4.47 9.91
C GLU A 286 -14.18 -5.66 10.78
N GLU A 287 -13.57 -6.84 10.59
CA GLU A 287 -13.89 -8.04 11.37
C GLU A 287 -13.66 -7.87 12.88
N VAL A 288 -12.52 -7.30 13.27
CA VAL A 288 -12.20 -7.08 14.69
C VAL A 288 -13.18 -6.11 15.33
N ARG A 289 -13.58 -5.05 14.62
CA ARG A 289 -14.53 -4.05 15.13
C ARG A 289 -15.96 -4.58 15.20
N LEU A 290 -16.40 -5.38 14.25
CA LEU A 290 -17.71 -6.04 14.29
C LEU A 290 -17.81 -7.03 15.46
N ARG A 291 -16.75 -7.81 15.72
CA ARG A 291 -16.71 -8.72 16.87
C ARG A 291 -16.63 -7.99 18.21
N GLY A 292 -15.89 -6.89 18.29
CA GLY A 292 -15.76 -6.09 19.52
C GLY A 292 -17.00 -5.27 19.85
N GLY A 293 -17.85 -4.93 18.88
CA GLY A 293 -19.14 -4.25 19.10
C GLY A 293 -20.29 -5.21 19.51
N ALA A 294 -20.09 -6.51 19.36
CA ALA A 294 -21.09 -7.51 19.79
C ALA A 294 -20.96 -7.93 21.26
N VAL A 295 -20.03 -7.35 22.01
CA VAL A 295 -19.72 -7.70 23.43
C VAL A 295 -19.96 -6.49 24.38
N ALA A 296 -20.60 -5.42 23.91
CA ALA A 296 -20.94 -4.26 24.74
C ALA A 296 -22.44 -4.12 24.97
#